data_253e0c2890cab9c9b0ab1375c7e98cdf
#
_entry.id   253e0c2890cab9c9b0ab1375c7e98cdf
#
_cell.length_a   1.000
_cell.length_b   1.000
_cell.length_c   1.000
_cell.angle_alpha   90.00
_cell.angle_beta   90.00
_cell.angle_gamma   90.00
#
_symmetry.space_group_name_H-M   'P 1'
#
loop_
_entity.id
_entity.type
_entity.pdbx_description
1 polymer ?
#
loop_
_entity_poly.entity_id
_entity_poly.type
_entity_poly.pdbx_seq_one_letter_code
_entity_poly.pdbx_strand_id
1 'polypeptide(L)'
;MTTIAAAPSFQVERQFEFRDADFSRVRRMIHERAGISLGEHKREMVYSRLARRLRVLGRVDFASYLDQLEHEVGDPEWEDFVNALTTNLTAFFRESHHFPILSKFVATRPDPVSVWCCAASTGEEPYSIAITLAETLSARSLANASVFATDIDTNVLQKARSAVYPYERVAKIEDERLRRFFLKGKGAATGQVRVRPEIAGLVRYDMLNLLAPGWPIQEKFDAIFCRNVMIYFDKPTQARILERFAPLLKPGGLLFAGHSENFTYISRDFRLRGQTVYECLGRP
;
A
#
# COMPACT_ATOMS: atom_id res chain seq x y z
N MET A 1 53.37 -4.12 20.28
CA MET A 1 52.46 -3.97 19.10
C MET A 1 51.58 -5.23 19.07
N THR A 2 50.34 -5.10 19.55
CA THR A 2 49.40 -6.24 19.64
C THR A 2 48.53 -6.22 18.42
N THR A 3 48.71 -7.21 17.57
CA THR A 3 47.91 -7.38 16.33
C THR A 3 46.49 -7.82 16.71
N ILE A 4 45.50 -6.97 16.48
CA ILE A 4 44.08 -7.30 16.65
C ILE A 4 43.70 -8.19 15.45
N ALA A 5 43.45 -9.47 15.70
CA ALA A 5 42.91 -10.38 14.70
C ALA A 5 41.48 -9.95 14.31
N ALA A 6 41.25 -9.82 13.01
CA ALA A 6 39.91 -9.53 12.49
C ALA A 6 38.96 -10.69 12.85
N ALA A 7 37.80 -10.36 13.38
CA ALA A 7 36.76 -11.32 13.67
C ALA A 7 36.30 -12.03 12.37
N PRO A 8 36.05 -13.39 12.41
CA PRO A 8 35.59 -14.09 11.23
C PRO A 8 34.22 -13.57 10.81
N SER A 9 34.12 -13.12 9.56
CA SER A 9 32.85 -12.83 8.91
C SER A 9 32.06 -14.14 8.80
N PHE A 10 31.00 -14.30 9.59
CA PHE A 10 30.02 -15.37 9.39
C PHE A 10 29.35 -15.15 8.04
N GLN A 11 29.87 -15.75 6.99
CA GLN A 11 29.10 -15.94 5.75
C GLN A 11 28.02 -16.97 6.08
N VAL A 12 26.77 -16.51 6.18
CA VAL A 12 25.62 -17.41 6.23
C VAL A 12 25.63 -18.17 4.90
N GLU A 13 25.90 -19.47 4.95
CA GLU A 13 25.92 -20.33 3.78
C GLU A 13 24.56 -20.25 3.09
N ARG A 14 24.51 -19.71 1.86
CA ARG A 14 23.26 -19.55 1.11
C ARG A 14 22.82 -20.93 0.62
N GLN A 15 21.60 -21.31 0.92
CA GLN A 15 20.99 -22.56 0.47
C GLN A 15 20.89 -22.66 -1.06
N PHE A 16 20.69 -21.53 -1.73
CA PHE A 16 20.57 -21.42 -3.18
C PHE A 16 21.61 -20.45 -3.71
N GLU A 17 22.25 -20.78 -4.83
CA GLU A 17 23.07 -19.81 -5.56
C GLU A 17 22.17 -18.71 -6.14
N PHE A 18 22.58 -17.44 -5.99
CA PHE A 18 21.86 -16.29 -6.54
C PHE A 18 22.83 -15.40 -7.30
N ARG A 19 22.83 -15.53 -8.61
CA ARG A 19 23.77 -14.88 -9.53
C ARG A 19 23.31 -13.45 -9.86
N ASP A 20 24.21 -12.65 -10.40
CA ASP A 20 23.86 -11.30 -10.90
C ASP A 20 22.83 -11.35 -12.03
N ALA A 21 22.91 -12.38 -12.87
CA ALA A 21 21.94 -12.64 -13.91
C ALA A 21 20.52 -12.90 -13.35
N ASP A 22 20.40 -13.68 -12.27
CA ASP A 22 19.12 -13.97 -11.62
C ASP A 22 18.52 -12.71 -11.03
N PHE A 23 19.33 -11.90 -10.32
CA PHE A 23 18.88 -10.62 -9.77
C PHE A 23 18.43 -9.65 -10.86
N SER A 24 19.15 -9.57 -11.98
CA SER A 24 18.80 -8.73 -13.12
C SER A 24 17.48 -9.16 -13.76
N ARG A 25 17.22 -10.48 -13.87
CA ARG A 25 15.94 -11.03 -14.34
C ARG A 25 14.82 -10.66 -13.40
N VAL A 26 14.97 -10.87 -12.09
CA VAL A 26 13.96 -10.48 -11.09
C VAL A 26 13.62 -9.01 -11.19
N ARG A 27 14.63 -8.12 -11.32
CA ARG A 27 14.41 -6.68 -11.47
C ARG A 27 13.57 -6.35 -12.70
N ARG A 28 13.87 -6.94 -13.85
CA ARG A 28 13.11 -6.76 -15.08
C ARG A 28 11.68 -7.27 -14.91
N MET A 29 11.52 -8.51 -14.46
CA MET A 29 10.22 -9.16 -14.31
C MET A 29 9.28 -8.39 -13.38
N ILE A 30 9.75 -7.96 -12.20
CA ILE A 30 8.92 -7.21 -11.26
C ILE A 30 8.62 -5.80 -11.75
N HIS A 31 9.55 -5.18 -12.47
CA HIS A 31 9.32 -3.88 -13.10
C HIS A 31 8.25 -3.96 -14.19
N GLU A 32 8.33 -4.94 -15.08
CA GLU A 32 7.34 -5.15 -16.15
C GLU A 32 5.96 -5.47 -15.58
N ARG A 33 5.89 -6.29 -14.51
CA ARG A 33 4.63 -6.77 -13.93
C ARG A 33 3.95 -5.76 -13.00
N ALA A 34 4.72 -5.08 -12.18
CA ALA A 34 4.23 -4.23 -11.08
C ALA A 34 4.84 -2.82 -11.06
N GLY A 35 5.74 -2.47 -11.98
CA GLY A 35 6.42 -1.19 -12.04
C GLY A 35 7.45 -0.97 -10.92
N ILE A 36 7.67 -1.98 -10.10
CA ILE A 36 8.55 -1.84 -8.94
C ILE A 36 10.01 -1.78 -9.39
N SER A 37 10.66 -0.65 -9.14
CA SER A 37 12.08 -0.45 -9.40
C SER A 37 12.91 -0.91 -8.20
N LEU A 38 13.71 -1.98 -8.38
CA LEU A 38 14.60 -2.52 -7.37
C LEU A 38 16.04 -2.04 -7.60
N GLY A 39 16.59 -1.28 -6.63
CA GLY A 39 17.99 -0.90 -6.62
C GLY A 39 18.91 -2.05 -6.18
N GLU A 40 20.22 -1.96 -6.49
CA GLU A 40 21.22 -2.98 -6.15
C GLU A 40 21.25 -3.32 -4.64
N HIS A 41 21.05 -2.33 -3.78
CA HIS A 41 21.00 -2.50 -2.32
C HIS A 41 19.85 -3.41 -1.84
N LYS A 42 18.89 -3.76 -2.70
CA LYS A 42 17.76 -4.66 -2.38
C LYS A 42 18.07 -6.13 -2.66
N ARG A 43 19.26 -6.47 -3.19
CA ARG A 43 19.63 -7.82 -3.56
C ARG A 43 19.42 -8.86 -2.45
N GLU A 44 19.85 -8.55 -1.23
CA GLU A 44 19.70 -9.46 -0.09
C GLU A 44 18.24 -9.66 0.32
N MET A 45 17.45 -8.61 0.25
CA MET A 45 16.01 -8.69 0.50
C MET A 45 15.33 -9.59 -0.54
N VAL A 46 15.65 -9.42 -1.83
CA VAL A 46 15.13 -10.23 -2.93
C VAL A 46 15.50 -11.69 -2.73
N TYR A 47 16.80 -11.97 -2.48
CA TYR A 47 17.27 -13.31 -2.18
C TYR A 47 16.47 -13.96 -1.04
N SER A 48 16.39 -13.30 0.11
CA SER A 48 15.74 -13.87 1.30
C SER A 48 14.25 -14.19 1.04
N ARG A 49 13.55 -13.31 0.33
CA ARG A 49 12.12 -13.46 0.06
C ARG A 49 11.84 -14.55 -0.98
N LEU A 50 12.58 -14.58 -2.07
CA LEU A 50 12.39 -15.57 -3.13
C LEU A 50 12.96 -16.94 -2.74
N ALA A 51 14.07 -17.03 -1.97
CA ALA A 51 14.55 -18.30 -1.42
C ALA A 51 13.48 -18.99 -0.55
N ARG A 52 12.65 -18.20 0.14
CA ARG A 52 11.49 -18.75 0.87
C ARG A 52 10.46 -19.35 -0.09
N ARG A 53 10.21 -18.71 -1.25
CA ARG A 53 9.31 -19.26 -2.29
C ARG A 53 9.85 -20.56 -2.88
N LEU A 54 11.14 -20.59 -3.23
CA LEU A 54 11.78 -21.80 -3.75
C LEU A 54 11.60 -22.99 -2.79
N ARG A 55 11.78 -22.76 -1.47
CA ARG A 55 11.56 -23.81 -0.46
C ARG A 55 10.12 -24.32 -0.43
N VAL A 56 9.15 -23.41 -0.47
CA VAL A 56 7.71 -23.75 -0.46
C VAL A 56 7.35 -24.60 -1.68
N LEU A 57 7.93 -24.27 -2.84
CA LEU A 57 7.67 -24.94 -4.12
C LEU A 57 8.57 -26.16 -4.37
N GLY A 58 9.53 -26.45 -3.47
CA GLY A 58 10.51 -27.53 -3.66
C GLY A 58 11.44 -27.30 -4.86
N ARG A 59 11.69 -26.03 -5.27
CA ARG A 59 12.58 -25.71 -6.38
C ARG A 59 14.04 -25.82 -5.98
N VAL A 60 14.89 -26.20 -6.93
CA VAL A 60 16.31 -26.45 -6.68
C VAL A 60 17.19 -25.21 -6.85
N ASP A 61 16.77 -24.25 -7.69
CA ASP A 61 17.52 -23.04 -8.01
C ASP A 61 16.62 -21.89 -8.50
N PHE A 62 17.19 -20.68 -8.58
CA PHE A 62 16.50 -19.49 -9.07
C PHE A 62 16.26 -19.55 -10.58
N ALA A 63 17.19 -20.12 -11.36
CA ALA A 63 17.08 -20.11 -12.81
C ALA A 63 15.82 -20.86 -13.27
N SER A 64 15.62 -22.09 -12.79
CA SER A 64 14.43 -22.89 -13.13
C SER A 64 13.12 -22.25 -12.65
N TYR A 65 13.13 -21.58 -11.49
CA TYR A 65 11.97 -20.86 -10.99
C TYR A 65 11.60 -19.66 -11.89
N LEU A 66 12.60 -18.86 -12.27
CA LEU A 66 12.38 -17.70 -13.13
C LEU A 66 12.02 -18.12 -14.57
N ASP A 67 12.59 -19.22 -15.07
CA ASP A 67 12.27 -19.79 -16.38
C ASP A 67 10.78 -20.17 -16.45
N GLN A 68 10.26 -20.83 -15.41
CA GLN A 68 8.83 -21.15 -15.33
C GLN A 68 7.96 -19.90 -15.46
N LEU A 69 8.23 -18.88 -14.63
CA LEU A 69 7.44 -17.65 -14.64
C LEU A 69 7.49 -16.92 -16.00
N GLU A 70 8.65 -16.90 -16.66
CA GLU A 70 8.78 -16.26 -17.98
C GLU A 70 8.07 -17.03 -19.08
N HIS A 71 8.00 -18.36 -19.02
CA HIS A 71 7.29 -19.18 -20.00
C HIS A 71 5.78 -19.21 -19.77
N GLU A 72 5.33 -19.15 -18.52
CA GLU A 72 3.94 -19.30 -18.14
C GLU A 72 3.37 -17.97 -17.59
N VAL A 73 3.08 -17.03 -18.49
CA VAL A 73 2.60 -15.65 -18.12
C VAL A 73 1.32 -15.68 -17.26
N GLY A 74 0.51 -16.73 -17.37
CA GLY A 74 -0.73 -16.95 -16.61
C GLY A 74 -0.55 -17.78 -15.34
N ASP A 75 0.68 -18.20 -14.97
CA ASP A 75 0.92 -19.01 -13.78
C ASP A 75 0.44 -18.26 -12.53
N PRO A 76 -0.36 -18.88 -11.64
CA PRO A 76 -0.73 -18.31 -10.34
C PRO A 76 0.45 -17.89 -9.48
N GLU A 77 1.63 -18.50 -9.65
CA GLU A 77 2.86 -18.17 -8.94
C GLU A 77 3.33 -16.73 -9.18
N TRP A 78 2.91 -16.10 -10.29
CA TRP A 78 3.17 -14.67 -10.50
C TRP A 78 2.62 -13.78 -9.40
N GLU A 79 1.46 -14.13 -8.84
CA GLU A 79 0.88 -13.40 -7.71
C GLU A 79 1.78 -13.49 -6.49
N ASP A 80 2.22 -14.69 -6.13
CA ASP A 80 3.11 -14.92 -5.01
C ASP A 80 4.51 -14.32 -5.22
N PHE A 81 5.01 -14.30 -6.45
CA PHE A 81 6.25 -13.62 -6.82
C PHE A 81 6.14 -12.10 -6.58
N VAL A 82 5.06 -11.47 -7.02
CA VAL A 82 4.80 -10.04 -6.79
C VAL A 82 4.66 -9.78 -5.29
N ASN A 83 3.80 -10.54 -4.60
CA ASN A 83 3.56 -10.43 -3.17
C ASN A 83 4.86 -10.56 -2.34
N ALA A 84 5.76 -11.47 -2.74
CA ALA A 84 7.05 -11.63 -2.07
C ALA A 84 7.95 -10.39 -2.20
N LEU A 85 7.83 -9.62 -3.27
CA LEU A 85 8.71 -8.49 -3.56
C LEU A 85 8.13 -7.12 -3.17
N THR A 86 6.85 -7.04 -2.82
CA THR A 86 6.21 -5.81 -2.31
C THR A 86 6.79 -5.40 -0.95
N THR A 87 6.72 -4.12 -0.64
CA THR A 87 7.13 -3.58 0.67
C THR A 87 5.95 -2.90 1.33
N ASN A 88 5.45 -3.49 2.40
CA ASN A 88 4.16 -3.20 3.00
C ASN A 88 4.26 -2.46 4.36
N LEU A 89 5.20 -1.51 4.49
CA LEU A 89 5.35 -0.74 5.72
C LEU A 89 4.24 0.31 5.83
N THR A 90 3.35 0.13 6.79
CA THR A 90 2.26 1.05 7.09
C THR A 90 2.00 1.15 8.60
N ALA A 91 1.23 2.15 9.03
CA ALA A 91 0.81 2.33 10.42
C ALA A 91 -0.51 3.12 10.46
N PHE A 92 -1.30 2.92 11.52
CA PHE A 92 -2.45 3.77 11.79
C PHE A 92 -2.04 5.23 11.90
N PHE A 93 -2.79 6.12 11.25
CA PHE A 93 -2.57 7.57 11.24
C PHE A 93 -1.15 8.00 10.84
N ARG A 94 -0.46 7.21 9.99
CA ARG A 94 0.84 7.59 9.42
C ARG A 94 0.73 8.94 8.73
N GLU A 95 1.72 9.85 8.97
CA GLU A 95 1.69 11.24 8.49
C GLU A 95 0.38 11.93 8.93
N SER A 96 0.20 12.00 10.25
CA SER A 96 -1.05 12.35 10.94
C SER A 96 -1.67 13.67 10.52
N HIS A 97 -0.88 14.61 9.96
CA HIS A 97 -1.34 15.91 9.46
C HIS A 97 -2.34 15.82 8.30
N HIS A 98 -2.40 14.71 7.58
CA HIS A 98 -3.37 14.51 6.49
C HIS A 98 -4.81 14.36 6.99
N PHE A 99 -5.01 13.73 8.14
CA PHE A 99 -6.37 13.42 8.63
C PHE A 99 -7.17 14.64 9.06
N PRO A 100 -6.60 15.67 9.75
CA PRO A 100 -7.30 16.94 9.97
C PRO A 100 -7.65 17.68 8.67
N ILE A 101 -6.81 17.58 7.62
CA ILE A 101 -7.10 18.16 6.31
C ILE A 101 -8.28 17.42 5.67
N LEU A 102 -8.25 16.07 5.69
CA LEU A 102 -9.38 15.26 5.21
C LEU A 102 -10.67 15.59 5.95
N SER A 103 -10.64 15.64 7.29
CA SER A 103 -11.80 15.98 8.13
C SER A 103 -12.42 17.32 7.71
N LYS A 104 -11.63 18.40 7.66
CA LYS A 104 -12.10 19.72 7.22
C LYS A 104 -12.68 19.70 5.82
N PHE A 105 -12.08 18.94 4.92
CA PHE A 105 -12.52 18.84 3.53
C PHE A 105 -13.85 18.11 3.42
N VAL A 106 -14.00 16.93 4.03
CA VAL A 106 -15.23 16.13 3.90
C VAL A 106 -16.41 16.73 4.64
N ALA A 107 -16.18 17.54 5.69
CA ALA A 107 -17.22 18.27 6.40
C ALA A 107 -18.02 19.24 5.50
N THR A 108 -17.43 19.66 4.37
CA THR A 108 -18.05 20.59 3.40
C THR A 108 -18.50 19.90 2.11
N ARG A 109 -18.31 18.58 1.99
CA ARG A 109 -18.68 17.85 0.78
C ARG A 109 -20.13 17.38 0.82
N PRO A 110 -20.82 17.39 -0.33
CA PRO A 110 -22.15 16.80 -0.41
C PRO A 110 -22.10 15.27 -0.28
N ASP A 111 -23.15 14.68 0.27
CA ASP A 111 -23.31 13.22 0.30
C ASP A 111 -23.54 12.65 -1.10
N PRO A 112 -23.08 11.42 -1.38
CA PRO A 112 -22.24 10.60 -0.52
C PRO A 112 -20.75 10.97 -0.61
N VAL A 113 -20.03 10.86 0.52
CA VAL A 113 -18.58 11.00 0.57
C VAL A 113 -17.90 9.68 0.22
N SER A 114 -17.00 9.71 -0.74
CA SER A 114 -16.25 8.53 -1.20
C SER A 114 -14.74 8.82 -1.24
N VAL A 115 -13.93 7.95 -0.67
CA VAL A 115 -12.47 8.08 -0.62
C VAL A 115 -11.83 6.81 -1.17
N TRP A 116 -10.82 6.95 -2.03
CA TRP A 116 -10.02 5.83 -2.50
C TRP A 116 -8.63 5.82 -1.86
N CYS A 117 -8.24 4.70 -1.26
CA CYS A 117 -6.88 4.41 -0.79
C CYS A 117 -6.25 3.38 -1.74
N CYS A 118 -5.33 3.80 -2.61
CA CYS A 118 -4.84 2.98 -3.73
C CYS A 118 -3.59 2.14 -3.41
N ALA A 119 -3.10 2.17 -2.17
CA ALA A 119 -2.01 1.32 -1.65
C ALA A 119 -2.32 0.96 -0.19
N ALA A 120 -3.35 0.13 -0.02
CA ALA A 120 -3.97 -0.15 1.27
C ALA A 120 -3.07 -0.91 2.25
N SER A 121 -2.11 -1.68 1.73
CA SER A 121 -1.26 -2.56 2.54
C SER A 121 -2.10 -3.42 3.50
N THR A 122 -1.69 -3.55 4.75
CA THR A 122 -2.40 -4.32 5.79
C THR A 122 -3.62 -3.60 6.39
N GLY A 123 -4.07 -2.47 5.82
CA GLY A 123 -5.36 -1.85 6.12
C GLY A 123 -5.34 -0.70 7.12
N GLU A 124 -4.20 -0.37 7.73
CA GLU A 124 -4.10 0.69 8.74
C GLU A 124 -4.49 2.07 8.18
N GLU A 125 -4.11 2.38 6.93
CA GLU A 125 -4.48 3.65 6.29
C GLU A 125 -5.96 3.71 5.93
N PRO A 126 -6.58 2.73 5.23
CA PRO A 126 -8.02 2.72 4.99
C PRO A 126 -8.85 2.85 6.25
N TYR A 127 -8.47 2.16 7.34
CA TYR A 127 -9.18 2.29 8.62
C TYR A 127 -8.96 3.63 9.28
N SER A 128 -7.78 4.24 9.15
CA SER A 128 -7.55 5.61 9.64
C SER A 128 -8.42 6.62 8.90
N ILE A 129 -8.63 6.44 7.59
CA ILE A 129 -9.56 7.22 6.79
C ILE A 129 -10.98 7.00 7.29
N ALA A 130 -11.43 5.75 7.42
CA ALA A 130 -12.78 5.41 7.88
C ALA A 130 -13.09 5.97 9.29
N ILE A 131 -12.12 5.90 10.22
CA ILE A 131 -12.23 6.50 11.55
C ILE A 131 -12.39 8.03 11.42
N THR A 132 -11.59 8.69 10.57
CA THR A 132 -11.69 10.14 10.36
C THR A 132 -13.05 10.53 9.80
N LEU A 133 -13.62 9.75 8.87
CA LEU A 133 -14.98 9.97 8.38
C LEU A 133 -16.01 9.81 9.52
N ALA A 134 -15.88 8.78 10.36
CA ALA A 134 -16.77 8.54 11.49
C ALA A 134 -16.68 9.60 12.60
N GLU A 135 -15.54 10.27 12.74
CA GLU A 135 -15.36 11.39 13.67
C GLU A 135 -15.94 12.71 13.13
N THR A 136 -16.06 12.82 11.80
CA THR A 136 -16.39 14.10 11.14
C THR A 136 -17.84 14.16 10.66
N LEU A 137 -18.35 13.08 10.10
CA LEU A 137 -19.65 13.07 9.44
C LEU A 137 -20.80 12.80 10.43
N SER A 138 -21.98 13.34 10.13
CA SER A 138 -23.21 12.96 10.83
C SER A 138 -23.50 11.46 10.62
N ALA A 139 -24.30 10.85 11.52
CA ALA A 139 -24.68 9.45 11.37
C ALA A 139 -25.34 9.14 10.01
N ARG A 140 -26.15 10.08 9.50
CA ARG A 140 -26.80 9.97 8.17
C ARG A 140 -25.78 10.00 7.04
N SER A 141 -24.86 10.97 7.05
CA SER A 141 -23.82 11.10 6.02
C SER A 141 -22.84 9.93 6.07
N LEU A 142 -22.49 9.48 7.27
CA LEU A 142 -21.59 8.31 7.46
C LEU A 142 -22.20 7.01 6.89
N ALA A 143 -23.51 6.83 7.02
CA ALA A 143 -24.20 5.65 6.47
C ALA A 143 -24.09 5.54 4.93
N ASN A 144 -23.83 6.65 4.26
CA ASN A 144 -23.64 6.73 2.80
C ASN A 144 -22.16 6.91 2.42
N ALA A 145 -21.25 7.03 3.40
CA ALA A 145 -19.83 7.19 3.13
C ALA A 145 -19.15 5.84 2.81
N SER A 146 -18.11 5.88 1.99
CA SER A 146 -17.36 4.69 1.63
C SER A 146 -15.86 4.96 1.49
N VAL A 147 -15.07 3.95 1.82
CA VAL A 147 -13.63 3.91 1.53
C VAL A 147 -13.38 2.73 0.59
N PHE A 148 -12.97 3.02 -0.62
CA PHE A 148 -12.47 2.01 -1.53
C PHE A 148 -10.98 1.84 -1.30
N ALA A 149 -10.53 0.63 -1.01
CA ALA A 149 -9.14 0.33 -0.65
C ALA A 149 -8.57 -0.72 -1.60
N THR A 150 -7.47 -0.41 -2.27
CA THR A 150 -6.86 -1.35 -3.22
C THR A 150 -5.38 -1.54 -2.95
N ASP A 151 -4.88 -2.72 -3.28
CA ASP A 151 -3.45 -3.04 -3.29
C ASP A 151 -3.17 -4.09 -4.37
N ILE A 152 -1.93 -4.21 -4.80
CA ILE A 152 -1.50 -5.28 -5.71
C ILE A 152 -1.24 -6.58 -4.95
N ASP A 153 -0.91 -6.50 -3.66
CA ASP A 153 -0.57 -7.63 -2.79
C ASP A 153 -1.82 -8.20 -2.13
N THR A 154 -2.25 -9.37 -2.60
CA THR A 154 -3.46 -10.04 -2.11
C THR A 154 -3.31 -10.55 -0.68
N ASN A 155 -2.10 -10.90 -0.23
CA ASN A 155 -1.84 -11.34 1.14
C ASN A 155 -2.09 -10.22 2.16
N VAL A 156 -1.71 -8.98 1.83
CA VAL A 156 -1.97 -7.84 2.72
C VAL A 156 -3.43 -7.44 2.71
N LEU A 157 -4.12 -7.56 1.56
CA LEU A 157 -5.57 -7.34 1.49
C LEU A 157 -6.35 -8.35 2.33
N GLN A 158 -5.92 -9.61 2.37
CA GLN A 158 -6.53 -10.61 3.25
C GLN A 158 -6.39 -10.23 4.73
N LYS A 159 -5.20 -9.76 5.15
CA LYS A 159 -4.98 -9.24 6.50
C LYS A 159 -5.84 -8.02 6.78
N ALA A 160 -5.89 -7.07 5.85
CA ALA A 160 -6.71 -5.87 5.96
C ALA A 160 -8.19 -6.20 6.17
N ARG A 161 -8.74 -7.13 5.37
CA ARG A 161 -10.14 -7.59 5.50
C ARG A 161 -10.44 -8.23 6.86
N SER A 162 -9.47 -8.87 7.52
CA SER A 162 -9.65 -9.44 8.85
C SER A 162 -9.93 -8.38 9.92
N ALA A 163 -9.45 -7.16 9.69
CA ALA A 163 -9.51 -6.02 10.61
C ALA A 163 -8.91 -6.30 12.01
N VAL A 164 -8.04 -7.32 12.11
CA VAL A 164 -7.43 -7.77 13.38
C VAL A 164 -5.94 -7.46 13.36
N TYR A 165 -5.48 -6.84 14.43
CA TYR A 165 -4.09 -6.37 14.58
C TYR A 165 -3.52 -6.73 15.94
N PRO A 166 -2.21 -6.99 16.06
CA PRO A 166 -1.52 -6.98 17.34
C PRO A 166 -1.70 -5.62 18.04
N TYR A 167 -1.84 -5.62 19.37
CA TYR A 167 -2.04 -4.38 20.14
C TYR A 167 -0.93 -3.33 19.90
N GLU A 168 0.29 -3.77 19.67
CA GLU A 168 1.45 -2.90 19.40
C GLU A 168 1.24 -2.01 18.17
N ARG A 169 0.44 -2.45 17.20
CA ARG A 169 0.12 -1.69 15.98
C ARG A 169 -0.76 -0.47 16.27
N VAL A 170 -1.51 -0.50 17.35
CA VAL A 170 -2.44 0.56 17.77
C VAL A 170 -2.00 1.29 19.04
N ALA A 171 -0.89 0.89 19.66
CA ALA A 171 -0.42 1.41 20.94
C ALA A 171 -0.14 2.92 20.96
N LYS A 172 0.03 3.55 19.78
CA LYS A 172 0.24 4.99 19.63
C LYS A 172 -1.05 5.78 19.37
N ILE A 173 -2.18 5.10 19.23
CA ILE A 173 -3.48 5.74 19.04
C ILE A 173 -3.97 6.23 20.40
N GLU A 174 -4.57 7.41 20.44
CA GLU A 174 -5.15 7.99 21.65
C GLU A 174 -6.20 7.05 22.27
N ASP A 175 -6.21 6.94 23.59
CA ASP A 175 -7.08 6.03 24.35
C ASP A 175 -8.56 6.20 24.04
N GLU A 176 -9.01 7.40 23.77
CA GLU A 176 -10.40 7.68 23.42
C GLU A 176 -10.75 7.03 22.08
N ARG A 177 -9.91 7.19 21.05
CA ARG A 177 -10.07 6.52 19.73
C ARG A 177 -10.01 5.01 19.87
N LEU A 178 -9.09 4.47 20.68
CA LEU A 178 -9.00 3.04 20.93
C LEU A 178 -10.31 2.48 21.50
N ARG A 179 -10.85 3.11 22.53
CA ARG A 179 -12.13 2.68 23.14
C ARG A 179 -13.31 2.81 22.17
N ARG A 180 -13.32 3.86 21.35
CA ARG A 180 -14.43 4.15 20.44
C ARG A 180 -14.44 3.26 19.21
N PHE A 181 -13.28 2.94 18.62
CA PHE A 181 -13.19 2.31 17.32
C PHE A 181 -12.58 0.91 17.28
N PHE A 182 -12.10 0.41 18.42
CA PHE A 182 -11.50 -0.92 18.49
C PHE A 182 -12.15 -1.77 19.59
N LEU A 183 -12.12 -3.07 19.36
CA LEU A 183 -12.51 -4.11 20.32
C LEU A 183 -11.23 -4.79 20.81
N LYS A 184 -11.04 -4.87 22.11
CA LYS A 184 -9.91 -5.60 22.72
C LYS A 184 -10.19 -7.08 22.75
N GLY A 185 -9.25 -7.89 22.26
CA GLY A 185 -9.32 -9.34 22.31
C GLY A 185 -9.28 -9.89 23.73
N LYS A 186 -10.01 -11.00 23.95
CA LYS A 186 -10.09 -11.73 25.21
C LYS A 186 -9.80 -13.21 24.99
N GLY A 187 -9.40 -13.93 26.03
CA GLY A 187 -9.10 -15.36 25.95
C GLY A 187 -8.00 -15.65 24.92
N ALA A 188 -8.26 -16.48 23.92
CA ALA A 188 -7.32 -16.83 22.87
C ALA A 188 -6.89 -15.64 21.99
N ALA A 189 -7.66 -14.54 21.96
CA ALA A 189 -7.34 -13.32 21.22
C ALA A 189 -6.65 -12.25 22.09
N THR A 190 -6.19 -12.59 23.30
CA THR A 190 -5.44 -11.66 24.16
C THR A 190 -4.20 -11.13 23.42
N GLY A 191 -3.93 -9.82 23.54
CA GLY A 191 -2.84 -9.15 22.80
C GLY A 191 -3.23 -8.69 21.39
N GLN A 192 -4.47 -8.96 20.96
CA GLN A 192 -5.00 -8.48 19.69
C GLN A 192 -6.09 -7.42 19.91
N VAL A 193 -6.32 -6.62 18.87
CA VAL A 193 -7.45 -5.71 18.75
C VAL A 193 -8.12 -5.91 17.40
N ARG A 194 -9.42 -5.63 17.34
CA ARG A 194 -10.19 -5.65 16.09
C ARG A 194 -10.82 -4.28 15.86
N VAL A 195 -10.72 -3.77 14.65
CA VAL A 195 -11.52 -2.60 14.23
C VAL A 195 -13.00 -2.96 14.36
N ARG A 196 -13.81 -2.05 14.94
CA ARG A 196 -15.23 -2.31 15.11
C ARG A 196 -15.94 -2.55 13.79
N PRO A 197 -16.93 -3.45 13.74
CA PRO A 197 -17.64 -3.82 12.50
C PRO A 197 -18.24 -2.64 11.76
N GLU A 198 -18.76 -1.65 12.49
CA GLU A 198 -19.36 -0.43 11.92
C GLU A 198 -18.34 0.44 11.17
N ILE A 199 -17.06 0.41 11.57
CA ILE A 199 -15.97 1.09 10.86
C ILE A 199 -15.43 0.21 9.74
N ALA A 200 -15.25 -1.09 10.01
CA ALA A 200 -14.76 -2.03 9.01
C ALA A 200 -15.72 -2.13 7.81
N GLY A 201 -17.02 -2.02 8.05
CA GLY A 201 -18.05 -2.04 7.01
C GLY A 201 -18.04 -0.84 6.06
N LEU A 202 -17.35 0.26 6.42
CA LEU A 202 -17.16 1.41 5.53
C LEU A 202 -16.09 1.15 4.45
N VAL A 203 -15.24 0.11 4.63
CA VAL A 203 -14.09 -0.14 3.77
C VAL A 203 -14.34 -1.36 2.88
N ARG A 204 -14.33 -1.13 1.56
CA ARG A 204 -14.34 -2.19 0.55
C ARG A 204 -12.93 -2.39 0.00
N TYR A 205 -12.46 -3.62 0.03
CA TYR A 205 -11.12 -4.00 -0.45
C TYR A 205 -11.18 -4.73 -1.79
N ASP A 206 -10.27 -4.37 -2.71
CA ASP A 206 -10.12 -5.06 -3.99
C ASP A 206 -8.65 -5.11 -4.43
N MET A 207 -8.31 -6.09 -5.27
CA MET A 207 -6.97 -6.17 -5.87
C MET A 207 -6.91 -5.24 -7.08
N LEU A 208 -5.87 -4.40 -7.13
CA LEU A 208 -5.67 -3.51 -8.26
C LEU A 208 -4.18 -3.23 -8.48
N ASN A 209 -3.74 -3.48 -9.71
CA ASN A 209 -2.44 -3.04 -10.18
C ASN A 209 -2.57 -1.65 -10.82
N LEU A 210 -1.88 -0.65 -10.25
CA LEU A 210 -1.88 0.72 -10.80
C LEU A 210 -1.32 0.81 -12.23
N LEU A 211 -0.56 -0.21 -12.68
CA LEU A 211 -0.04 -0.30 -14.05
C LEU A 211 -0.98 -1.02 -15.02
N ALA A 212 -2.02 -1.69 -14.54
CA ALA A 212 -2.95 -2.37 -15.42
C ALA A 212 -3.51 -1.42 -16.49
N PRO A 213 -3.70 -1.85 -17.74
CA PRO A 213 -4.15 -0.97 -18.83
C PRO A 213 -5.53 -0.34 -18.57
N GLY A 214 -6.39 -1.02 -17.81
CA GLY A 214 -7.69 -0.51 -17.35
C GLY A 214 -7.86 -0.72 -15.84
N TRP A 215 -8.59 0.22 -15.20
CA TRP A 215 -9.07 0.03 -13.83
C TRP A 215 -10.58 -0.16 -13.87
N PRO A 216 -11.13 -1.21 -13.25
CA PRO A 216 -12.58 -1.46 -13.23
C PRO A 216 -13.28 -0.53 -12.22
N ILE A 217 -12.97 0.77 -12.30
CA ILE A 217 -13.47 1.81 -11.40
C ILE A 217 -14.39 2.73 -12.22
N GLN A 218 -15.66 2.79 -11.85
CA GLN A 218 -16.67 3.64 -12.49
C GLN A 218 -17.09 4.81 -11.59
N GLU A 219 -16.83 4.70 -10.28
CA GLU A 219 -17.16 5.74 -9.30
C GLU A 219 -16.13 6.88 -9.29
N LYS A 220 -16.59 8.05 -8.84
CA LYS A 220 -15.73 9.21 -8.59
C LYS A 220 -15.58 9.46 -7.10
N PHE A 221 -14.38 9.87 -6.70
CA PHE A 221 -13.99 10.04 -5.31
C PHE A 221 -13.88 11.52 -4.93
N ASP A 222 -14.21 11.85 -3.69
CA ASP A 222 -13.90 13.15 -3.09
C ASP A 222 -12.41 13.29 -2.81
N ALA A 223 -11.76 12.20 -2.42
CA ALA A 223 -10.32 12.17 -2.18
C ALA A 223 -9.71 10.84 -2.64
N ILE A 224 -8.45 10.90 -3.07
CA ILE A 224 -7.59 9.74 -3.34
C ILE A 224 -6.37 9.81 -2.42
N PHE A 225 -6.10 8.74 -1.68
CA PHE A 225 -4.88 8.52 -0.92
C PHE A 225 -3.96 7.62 -1.73
N CYS A 226 -2.90 8.20 -2.28
CA CYS A 226 -1.83 7.49 -3.00
C CYS A 226 -0.51 7.82 -2.31
N ARG A 227 -0.22 7.13 -1.23
CA ARG A 227 0.87 7.48 -0.32
C ARG A 227 1.91 6.38 -0.23
N ASN A 228 3.17 6.77 -0.32
CA ASN A 228 4.33 5.90 -0.15
C ASN A 228 4.38 4.70 -1.13
N VAL A 229 3.79 4.86 -2.31
CA VAL A 229 3.80 3.88 -3.40
C VAL A 229 4.39 4.45 -4.68
N MET A 230 4.19 5.72 -4.98
CA MET A 230 4.72 6.37 -6.19
C MET A 230 6.26 6.43 -6.18
N ILE A 231 6.88 6.32 -5.02
CA ILE A 231 8.34 6.24 -4.86
C ILE A 231 8.97 5.02 -5.57
N TYR A 232 8.19 4.00 -5.87
CA TYR A 232 8.64 2.78 -6.56
C TYR A 232 8.57 2.91 -8.08
N PHE A 233 7.90 3.94 -8.61
CA PHE A 233 7.69 4.16 -10.04
C PHE A 233 8.63 5.24 -10.60
N ASP A 234 9.02 5.08 -11.85
CA ASP A 234 9.72 6.13 -12.59
C ASP A 234 8.79 7.31 -12.92
N LYS A 235 9.37 8.45 -13.29
CA LYS A 235 8.61 9.68 -13.56
C LYS A 235 7.56 9.55 -14.67
N PRO A 236 7.83 8.91 -15.82
CA PRO A 236 6.82 8.66 -16.84
C PRO A 236 5.64 7.83 -16.32
N THR A 237 5.90 6.81 -15.50
CA THR A 237 4.86 5.97 -14.90
C THR A 237 4.05 6.75 -13.89
N GLN A 238 4.69 7.57 -13.04
CA GLN A 238 3.99 8.48 -12.12
C GLN A 238 3.04 9.41 -12.87
N ALA A 239 3.49 10.02 -13.99
CA ALA A 239 2.67 10.89 -14.80
C ALA A 239 1.42 10.18 -15.34
N ARG A 240 1.59 8.98 -15.92
CA ARG A 240 0.45 8.17 -16.43
C ARG A 240 -0.56 7.81 -15.32
N ILE A 241 -0.09 7.49 -14.12
CA ILE A 241 -0.98 7.18 -12.99
C ILE A 241 -1.77 8.44 -12.58
N LEU A 242 -1.10 9.59 -12.48
CA LEU A 242 -1.74 10.86 -12.13
C LEU A 242 -2.79 11.29 -13.16
N GLU A 243 -2.50 11.14 -14.47
CA GLU A 243 -3.44 11.39 -15.55
C GLU A 243 -4.72 10.53 -15.43
N ARG A 244 -4.61 9.32 -14.86
CA ARG A 244 -5.74 8.40 -14.64
C ARG A 244 -6.49 8.71 -13.34
N PHE A 245 -5.85 9.31 -12.34
CA PHE A 245 -6.53 9.76 -11.12
C PHE A 245 -7.44 10.97 -11.37
N ALA A 246 -7.02 11.92 -12.21
CA ALA A 246 -7.74 13.16 -12.43
C ALA A 246 -9.24 12.96 -12.81
N PRO A 247 -9.59 12.09 -13.79
CA PRO A 247 -11.01 11.85 -14.14
C PRO A 247 -11.80 11.08 -13.06
N LEU A 248 -11.13 10.42 -12.13
CA LEU A 248 -11.75 9.69 -11.02
C LEU A 248 -12.00 10.57 -9.80
N LEU A 249 -11.50 11.81 -9.78
CA LEU A 249 -11.82 12.78 -8.74
C LEU A 249 -13.04 13.59 -9.11
N LYS A 250 -13.89 13.87 -8.11
CA LYS A 250 -14.96 14.85 -8.21
C LYS A 250 -14.36 16.27 -8.34
N PRO A 251 -15.08 17.26 -8.89
CA PRO A 251 -14.56 18.63 -8.97
C PRO A 251 -14.05 19.15 -7.63
N GLY A 252 -12.84 19.69 -7.61
CA GLY A 252 -12.16 20.16 -6.40
C GLY A 252 -11.75 19.03 -5.44
N GLY A 253 -11.75 17.77 -5.89
CA GLY A 253 -11.30 16.63 -5.12
C GLY A 253 -9.81 16.69 -4.78
N LEU A 254 -9.40 16.00 -3.73
CA LEU A 254 -8.03 16.02 -3.21
C LEU A 254 -7.28 14.73 -3.48
N LEU A 255 -5.99 14.87 -3.81
CA LEU A 255 -5.02 13.78 -3.85
C LEU A 255 -4.04 13.95 -2.69
N PHE A 256 -3.93 12.95 -1.83
CA PHE A 256 -2.97 12.87 -0.73
C PHE A 256 -1.79 12.01 -1.14
N ALA A 257 -0.57 12.56 -1.07
CA ALA A 257 0.67 11.87 -1.38
C ALA A 257 1.53 11.70 -0.12
N GLY A 258 2.46 10.75 -0.11
CA GLY A 258 3.40 10.59 1.00
C GLY A 258 4.45 11.70 1.04
N HIS A 259 5.06 11.91 2.20
CA HIS A 259 5.98 13.04 2.44
C HIS A 259 7.18 13.10 1.47
N SER A 260 7.62 11.97 0.93
CA SER A 260 8.73 11.88 -0.04
C SER A 260 8.27 12.00 -1.50
N GLU A 261 6.98 12.22 -1.75
CA GLU A 261 6.37 12.25 -3.07
C GLU A 261 6.03 13.68 -3.48
N ASN A 262 6.55 14.12 -4.63
CA ASN A 262 6.28 15.45 -5.15
C ASN A 262 5.85 15.38 -6.62
N PHE A 263 4.63 15.83 -6.89
CA PHE A 263 3.99 15.78 -8.19
C PHE A 263 3.93 17.13 -8.92
N THR A 264 4.44 18.20 -8.32
CA THR A 264 4.31 19.58 -8.81
C THR A 264 4.79 19.74 -10.25
N TYR A 265 5.86 19.01 -10.65
CA TYR A 265 6.43 19.07 -11.99
C TYR A 265 6.07 17.86 -12.86
N ILE A 266 5.22 16.95 -12.36
CA ILE A 266 4.89 15.68 -13.04
C ILE A 266 3.53 15.78 -13.72
N SER A 267 2.56 16.45 -13.12
CA SER A 267 1.21 16.61 -13.67
C SER A 267 0.74 18.06 -13.59
N ARG A 268 0.02 18.49 -14.65
CA ARG A 268 -0.68 19.78 -14.69
C ARG A 268 -2.11 19.70 -14.20
N ASP A 269 -2.64 18.52 -13.99
CA ASP A 269 -4.01 18.30 -13.52
C ASP A 269 -4.15 18.55 -12.00
N PHE A 270 -3.00 18.69 -11.28
CA PHE A 270 -2.95 18.79 -9.84
C PHE A 270 -2.19 20.03 -9.37
N ARG A 271 -2.77 20.76 -8.43
CA ARG A 271 -2.16 21.93 -7.77
C ARG A 271 -1.87 21.63 -6.31
N LEU A 272 -0.61 21.79 -5.88
CA LEU A 272 -0.21 21.63 -4.48
C LEU A 272 -0.92 22.65 -3.57
N ARG A 273 -1.56 22.15 -2.52
CA ARG A 273 -2.21 22.95 -1.46
C ARG A 273 -1.33 23.06 -0.19
N GLY A 274 -0.22 22.39 -0.15
CA GLY A 274 0.70 22.23 0.99
C GLY A 274 0.65 20.84 1.60
N GLN A 275 1.69 20.49 2.36
CA GLN A 275 1.79 19.22 3.10
C GLN A 275 1.50 17.97 2.25
N THR A 276 1.99 17.95 1.00
CA THR A 276 1.79 16.87 0.02
C THR A 276 0.30 16.56 -0.30
N VAL A 277 -0.57 17.54 -0.12
CA VAL A 277 -1.98 17.48 -0.56
C VAL A 277 -2.15 18.31 -1.82
N TYR A 278 -2.76 17.72 -2.85
CA TYR A 278 -2.98 18.32 -4.16
C TYR A 278 -4.47 18.40 -4.45
N GLU A 279 -4.90 19.52 -5.03
CA GLU A 279 -6.25 19.72 -5.56
C GLU A 279 -6.29 19.36 -7.03
N CYS A 280 -7.28 18.56 -7.43
CA CYS A 280 -7.55 18.29 -8.83
C CYS A 280 -8.19 19.54 -9.47
N LEU A 281 -7.54 20.07 -10.52
CA LEU A 281 -8.00 21.28 -11.22
C LEU A 281 -9.20 21.01 -12.15
N GLY A 282 -9.50 19.72 -12.42
CA GLY A 282 -10.44 19.33 -13.46
C GLY A 282 -9.86 19.61 -14.85
N ARG A 283 -10.20 18.77 -15.84
CA ARG A 283 -10.05 19.18 -17.25
C ARG A 283 -11.32 19.94 -17.64
N PRO A 284 -11.18 21.08 -18.36
CA PRO A 284 -12.33 21.79 -18.88
C PRO A 284 -13.19 20.90 -19.80
#